data_28d20ca54b3212fae953e7696bd428da
#
_entry.id   28d20ca54b3212fae953e7696bd428da
#
_cell.length_a   1.000
_cell.length_b   1.000
_cell.length_c   1.000
_cell.angle_alpha   90.00
_cell.angle_beta   90.00
_cell.angle_gamma   90.00
#
_symmetry.space_group_name_H-M   'P 1'
#
loop_
_entity.id
_entity.type
_entity.pdbx_description
1 polymer ?
#
loop_
_entity_poly.entity_id
_entity_poly.type
_entity_poly.pdbx_seq_one_letter_code
_entity_poly.pdbx_strand_id
1 'polypeptide(L)'
;QTGKTAIAVDTIINQKGKGVVCVYVAVGQKSSTVNDIAGKLEAFGALDYTIIVSATANDSAPLQYIAPYSGCAMAEEFMYRGQDVLIVYDDLSKHAVAYRTLSLLLKRPAGREAYPGDIFYLHSRLLERSVKLGESLGGGSITALPIVETQAGDISAYIPTNVISITDGQ
;
A
#
# COMPACT_ATOMS: atom_id res chain seq x y z
N GLN A 1 -16.51 -5.24 -7.63
CA GLN A 1 -15.08 -5.39 -7.97
C GLN A 1 -14.82 -4.65 -9.27
N THR A 2 -13.98 -3.60 -9.22
CA THR A 2 -13.74 -2.69 -10.35
C THR A 2 -12.42 -2.98 -11.09
N GLY A 3 -11.69 -4.04 -10.69
CA GLY A 3 -10.42 -4.41 -11.31
C GLY A 3 -9.19 -3.64 -10.78
N LYS A 4 -9.29 -2.98 -9.63
CA LYS A 4 -8.20 -2.20 -9.04
C LYS A 4 -6.89 -2.98 -8.87
N THR A 5 -6.97 -4.20 -8.35
CA THR A 5 -5.79 -5.08 -8.20
C THR A 5 -5.22 -5.47 -9.57
N ALA A 6 -6.07 -5.74 -10.55
CA ALA A 6 -5.63 -6.06 -11.91
C ALA A 6 -4.85 -4.90 -12.54
N ILE A 7 -5.34 -3.67 -12.38
CA ILE A 7 -4.63 -2.46 -12.86
C ILE A 7 -3.27 -2.33 -12.20
N ALA A 8 -3.19 -2.54 -10.88
CA ALA A 8 -1.93 -2.47 -10.15
C ALA A 8 -0.93 -3.53 -10.61
N VAL A 9 -1.38 -4.77 -10.79
CA VAL A 9 -0.53 -5.88 -11.25
C VAL A 9 -0.05 -5.63 -12.69
N ASP A 10 -0.93 -5.16 -13.57
CA ASP A 10 -0.55 -4.82 -14.95
C ASP A 10 0.45 -3.65 -14.98
N THR A 11 0.30 -2.68 -14.09
CA THR A 11 1.27 -1.58 -13.94
C THR A 11 2.66 -2.11 -13.56
N ILE A 12 2.73 -3.05 -12.62
CA ILE A 12 3.99 -3.71 -12.23
C ILE A 12 4.60 -4.46 -13.42
N ILE A 13 3.82 -5.25 -14.13
CA ILE A 13 4.27 -6.01 -15.30
C ILE A 13 4.84 -5.07 -16.37
N ASN A 14 4.21 -3.92 -16.57
CA ASN A 14 4.63 -2.92 -17.57
C ASN A 14 5.91 -2.16 -17.18
N GLN A 15 6.47 -2.37 -15.99
CA GLN A 15 7.76 -1.81 -15.60
C GLN A 15 8.96 -2.63 -16.07
N LYS A 16 8.73 -3.78 -16.71
CA LYS A 16 9.79 -4.65 -17.20
C LYS A 16 10.76 -3.90 -18.11
N GLY A 17 12.04 -3.99 -17.80
CA GLY A 17 13.11 -3.37 -18.59
C GLY A 17 13.27 -1.86 -18.39
N LYS A 18 12.52 -1.23 -17.47
CA LYS A 18 12.58 0.21 -17.22
C LYS A 18 13.47 0.60 -16.04
N GLY A 19 14.10 -0.35 -15.37
CA GLY A 19 14.95 -0.10 -14.21
C GLY A 19 14.17 0.32 -12.94
N VAL A 20 12.87 0.09 -12.91
CA VAL A 20 12.00 0.42 -11.76
C VAL A 20 11.89 -0.80 -10.86
N VAL A 21 12.16 -0.61 -9.57
CA VAL A 21 11.91 -1.62 -8.54
C VAL A 21 10.45 -1.51 -8.10
N CYS A 22 9.75 -2.63 -8.03
CA CYS A 22 8.37 -2.67 -7.60
C CYS A 22 8.22 -3.32 -6.23
N VAL A 23 7.33 -2.77 -5.40
CA VAL A 23 6.94 -3.36 -4.11
C VAL A 23 5.42 -3.49 -4.11
N TYR A 24 4.95 -4.72 -3.98
CA TYR A 24 3.52 -5.01 -3.83
C TYR A 24 3.23 -5.37 -2.38
N VAL A 25 2.46 -4.53 -1.70
CA VAL A 25 2.06 -4.75 -0.31
C VAL A 25 0.62 -5.21 -0.27
N ALA A 26 0.41 -6.47 0.10
CA ALA A 26 -0.91 -7.06 0.30
C ALA A 26 -1.28 -7.01 1.79
N VAL A 27 -2.38 -6.35 2.12
CA VAL A 27 -2.88 -6.24 3.50
C VAL A 27 -4.29 -6.82 3.58
N GLY A 28 -4.46 -7.82 4.44
CA GLY A 28 -5.77 -8.43 4.68
C GLY A 28 -6.34 -9.21 3.49
N GLN A 29 -5.54 -9.51 2.48
CA GLN A 29 -5.94 -10.33 1.35
C GLN A 29 -5.96 -11.82 1.72
N LYS A 30 -6.75 -12.61 0.98
CA LYS A 30 -6.68 -14.08 1.11
C LYS A 30 -5.33 -14.57 0.61
N SER A 31 -4.77 -15.59 1.27
CA SER A 31 -3.50 -16.20 0.86
C SER A 31 -3.54 -16.72 -0.58
N SER A 32 -4.68 -17.29 -1.02
CA SER A 32 -4.86 -17.72 -2.40
C SER A 32 -4.73 -16.55 -3.39
N THR A 33 -5.31 -15.41 -3.08
CA THR A 33 -5.21 -14.21 -3.93
C THR A 33 -3.76 -13.72 -4.07
N VAL A 34 -3.02 -13.73 -2.96
CA VAL A 34 -1.60 -13.34 -2.99
C VAL A 34 -0.77 -14.32 -3.82
N ASN A 35 -1.04 -15.62 -3.68
CA ASN A 35 -0.37 -16.66 -4.48
C ASN A 35 -0.69 -16.53 -5.97
N ASP A 36 -1.93 -16.24 -6.33
CA ASP A 36 -2.34 -16.02 -7.72
C ASP A 36 -1.62 -14.79 -8.33
N ILE A 37 -1.48 -13.72 -7.57
CA ILE A 37 -0.74 -12.52 -7.98
C ILE A 37 0.75 -12.84 -8.16
N ALA A 38 1.36 -13.53 -7.20
CA ALA A 38 2.75 -13.96 -7.30
C ALA A 38 2.99 -14.84 -8.53
N GLY A 39 2.10 -15.80 -8.79
CA GLY A 39 2.17 -16.66 -9.97
C GLY A 39 2.04 -15.88 -11.27
N LYS A 40 1.15 -14.89 -11.33
CA LYS A 40 1.00 -14.01 -12.49
C LYS A 40 2.27 -13.17 -12.72
N LEU A 41 2.83 -12.59 -11.68
CA LEU A 41 4.08 -11.81 -11.78
C LEU A 41 5.24 -12.69 -12.23
N GLU A 42 5.35 -13.91 -11.72
CA GLU A 42 6.36 -14.88 -12.13
C GLU A 42 6.23 -15.24 -13.61
N ALA A 43 5.01 -15.54 -14.06
CA ALA A 43 4.74 -15.92 -15.45
C ALA A 43 5.17 -14.83 -16.46
N PHE A 44 5.08 -13.56 -16.08
CA PHE A 44 5.51 -12.42 -16.90
C PHE A 44 6.96 -11.99 -16.63
N GLY A 45 7.70 -12.70 -15.77
CA GLY A 45 9.08 -12.37 -15.41
C GLY A 45 9.20 -11.11 -14.54
N ALA A 46 8.11 -10.70 -13.88
CA ALA A 46 8.07 -9.49 -13.08
C ALA A 46 8.62 -9.68 -11.65
N LEU A 47 8.76 -10.93 -11.16
CA LEU A 47 9.36 -11.19 -9.87
C LEU A 47 10.84 -10.82 -9.80
N ASP A 48 11.53 -10.73 -10.92
CA ASP A 48 12.95 -10.35 -10.98
C ASP A 48 13.20 -8.93 -10.42
N TYR A 49 12.18 -8.07 -10.47
CA TYR A 49 12.27 -6.68 -10.00
C TYR A 49 11.16 -6.32 -8.99
N THR A 50 10.44 -7.30 -8.46
CA THR A 50 9.30 -7.07 -7.55
C THR A 50 9.50 -7.75 -6.21
N ILE A 51 9.24 -7.00 -5.14
CA ILE A 51 9.17 -7.51 -3.77
C ILE A 51 7.69 -7.62 -3.38
N ILE A 52 7.28 -8.76 -2.85
CA ILE A 52 5.93 -8.95 -2.30
C ILE A 52 6.02 -8.96 -0.78
N VAL A 53 5.30 -8.03 -0.15
CA VAL A 53 5.13 -7.96 1.30
C VAL A 53 3.69 -8.31 1.61
N SER A 54 3.45 -9.35 2.37
CA SER A 54 2.09 -9.84 2.61
C SER A 54 1.82 -10.04 4.10
N ALA A 55 0.72 -9.44 4.55
CA ALA A 55 0.05 -9.79 5.80
C ALA A 55 -1.39 -10.17 5.44
N THR A 56 -1.69 -11.46 5.47
CA THR A 56 -2.97 -12.01 5.00
C THR A 56 -4.10 -11.74 5.97
N ALA A 57 -5.34 -12.05 5.56
CA ALA A 57 -6.52 -11.93 6.42
C ALA A 57 -6.44 -12.81 7.69
N ASN A 58 -5.62 -13.87 7.66
CA ASN A 58 -5.43 -14.77 8.80
C ASN A 58 -4.32 -14.31 9.76
N ASP A 59 -3.52 -13.33 9.34
CA ASP A 59 -2.48 -12.77 10.19
C ASP A 59 -3.06 -11.81 11.23
N SER A 60 -2.33 -11.61 12.32
CA SER A 60 -2.78 -10.72 13.39
C SER A 60 -2.90 -9.26 12.95
N ALA A 61 -3.75 -8.50 13.63
CA ALA A 61 -3.92 -7.07 13.35
C ALA A 61 -2.59 -6.28 13.43
N PRO A 62 -1.69 -6.52 14.40
CA PRO A 62 -0.37 -5.86 14.39
C PRO A 62 0.46 -6.14 13.14
N LEU A 63 0.45 -7.36 12.62
CA LEU A 63 1.17 -7.68 11.38
C LEU A 63 0.57 -6.99 10.17
N GLN A 64 -0.75 -6.95 10.06
CA GLN A 64 -1.43 -6.21 9.01
C GLN A 64 -1.20 -4.70 9.11
N TYR A 65 -1.11 -4.18 10.34
CA TYR A 65 -0.79 -2.78 10.60
C TYR A 65 0.61 -2.40 10.14
N ILE A 66 1.62 -3.24 10.43
CA ILE A 66 3.02 -2.89 10.14
C ILE A 66 3.43 -3.15 8.68
N ALA A 67 2.73 -4.03 7.97
CA ALA A 67 3.13 -4.45 6.62
C ALA A 67 3.34 -3.30 5.64
N PRO A 68 2.45 -2.28 5.52
CA PRO A 68 2.68 -1.17 4.62
C PRO A 68 3.93 -0.36 4.97
N TYR A 69 4.21 -0.15 6.24
CA TYR A 69 5.41 0.56 6.69
C TYR A 69 6.67 -0.22 6.38
N SER A 70 6.64 -1.53 6.54
CA SER A 70 7.75 -2.42 6.19
C SER A 70 8.03 -2.37 4.69
N GLY A 71 6.99 -2.46 3.86
CA GLY A 71 7.12 -2.33 2.41
C GLY A 71 7.66 -0.97 1.99
N CYS A 72 7.19 0.10 2.62
CA CYS A 72 7.68 1.45 2.38
C CYS A 72 9.16 1.60 2.76
N ALA A 73 9.59 1.02 3.88
CA ALA A 73 11.00 1.02 4.28
C ALA A 73 11.90 0.30 3.27
N MET A 74 11.44 -0.82 2.72
CA MET A 74 12.15 -1.51 1.64
C MET A 74 12.24 -0.64 0.38
N ALA A 75 11.15 0.04 0.02
CA ALA A 75 11.14 0.97 -1.12
C ALA A 75 12.12 2.13 -0.91
N GLU A 76 12.18 2.69 0.29
CA GLU A 76 13.10 3.77 0.64
C GLU A 76 14.58 3.38 0.48
N GLU A 77 14.95 2.13 0.77
CA GLU A 77 16.31 1.66 0.58
C GLU A 77 16.76 1.81 -0.88
N PHE A 78 15.90 1.43 -1.83
CA PHE A 78 16.20 1.59 -3.26
C PHE A 78 16.16 3.06 -3.69
N MET A 79 15.21 3.83 -3.18
CA MET A 79 15.11 5.26 -3.46
C MET A 79 16.38 6.01 -3.04
N TYR A 80 16.91 5.71 -1.86
CA TYR A 80 18.15 6.35 -1.37
C TYR A 80 19.41 5.88 -2.11
N ARG A 81 19.32 4.79 -2.85
CA ARG A 81 20.36 4.37 -3.80
C ARG A 81 20.22 5.03 -5.18
N GLY A 82 19.29 5.96 -5.34
CA GLY A 82 19.08 6.67 -6.59
C GLY A 82 18.16 5.97 -7.58
N GLN A 83 17.46 4.91 -7.15
CA GLN A 83 16.54 4.16 -8.01
C GLN A 83 15.12 4.70 -7.93
N ASP A 84 14.34 4.45 -8.97
CA ASP A 84 12.91 4.72 -8.99
C ASP A 84 12.14 3.49 -8.53
N VAL A 85 11.17 3.70 -7.64
CA VAL A 85 10.38 2.62 -7.02
C VAL A 85 8.90 2.88 -7.27
N LEU A 86 8.18 1.82 -7.64
CA LEU A 86 6.72 1.77 -7.65
C LEU A 86 6.25 0.91 -6.47
N ILE A 87 5.45 1.49 -5.58
CA ILE A 87 4.86 0.75 -4.47
C ILE A 87 3.34 0.72 -4.57
N VAL A 88 2.76 -0.46 -4.42
CA VAL A 88 1.31 -0.68 -4.41
C VAL A 88 0.89 -1.09 -3.01
N TYR A 89 -0.12 -0.41 -2.46
CA TYR A 89 -0.75 -0.79 -1.19
C TYR A 89 -2.14 -1.38 -1.47
N ASP A 90 -2.29 -2.67 -1.37
CA ASP A 90 -3.54 -3.39 -1.65
C ASP A 90 -4.05 -4.17 -0.43
N ASP A 91 -4.90 -3.57 0.39
CA ASP A 91 -5.44 -2.22 0.28
C ASP A 91 -5.36 -1.47 1.63
N LEU A 92 -5.50 -0.17 1.56
CA LEU A 92 -5.46 0.68 2.75
C LEU A 92 -6.77 0.67 3.56
N SER A 93 -7.87 0.23 2.99
CA SER A 93 -9.13 0.04 3.74
C SER A 93 -8.97 -1.07 4.77
N LYS A 94 -8.37 -2.19 4.40
CA LYS A 94 -8.07 -3.28 5.34
C LYS A 94 -6.99 -2.90 6.34
N HIS A 95 -6.02 -2.10 5.95
CA HIS A 95 -5.04 -1.50 6.83
C HIS A 95 -5.70 -0.66 7.93
N ALA A 96 -6.66 0.19 7.55
CA ALA A 96 -7.43 0.99 8.50
C ALA A 96 -8.24 0.12 9.47
N VAL A 97 -8.86 -0.96 8.99
CA VAL A 97 -9.60 -1.92 9.83
C VAL A 97 -8.67 -2.60 10.83
N ALA A 98 -7.48 -3.01 10.42
CA ALA A 98 -6.48 -3.60 11.32
C ALA A 98 -6.07 -2.61 12.43
N TYR A 99 -5.84 -1.36 12.08
CA TYR A 99 -5.52 -0.32 13.05
C TYR A 99 -6.68 -0.01 14.01
N ARG A 100 -7.91 0.02 13.51
CA ARG A 100 -9.10 0.12 14.34
C ARG A 100 -9.19 -1.02 15.36
N THR A 101 -9.00 -2.24 14.91
CA THR A 101 -8.99 -3.44 15.78
C THR A 101 -7.95 -3.30 16.88
N LEU A 102 -6.72 -2.95 16.51
CA LEU A 102 -5.62 -2.76 17.46
C LEU A 102 -5.94 -1.66 18.47
N SER A 103 -6.48 -0.53 18.01
CA SER A 103 -6.85 0.61 18.86
C SER A 103 -7.96 0.27 19.84
N LEU A 104 -8.97 -0.49 19.40
CA LEU A 104 -10.06 -0.94 20.26
C LEU A 104 -9.59 -1.94 21.33
N LEU A 105 -8.68 -2.84 20.97
CA LEU A 105 -8.06 -3.77 21.94
C LEU A 105 -7.25 -3.04 23.00
N LEU A 106 -6.61 -1.94 22.63
CA LEU A 106 -5.86 -1.07 23.54
C LEU A 106 -6.77 -0.08 24.29
N LYS A 107 -8.08 -0.20 24.12
CA LYS A 107 -9.10 0.67 24.77
C LYS A 107 -8.88 2.16 24.49
N ARG A 108 -8.35 2.51 23.32
CA ARG A 108 -8.25 3.89 22.89
C ARG A 108 -9.64 4.44 22.54
N PRO A 109 -9.89 5.73 22.79
CA PRO A 109 -11.19 6.34 22.46
C PRO A 109 -11.48 6.20 20.95
N ALA A 110 -12.70 5.77 20.63
CA ALA A 110 -13.18 5.63 19.27
C ALA A 110 -13.96 6.86 18.82
N GLY A 111 -13.72 7.31 17.60
CA GLY A 111 -14.44 8.38 16.94
C GLY A 111 -15.42 7.86 15.88
N ARG A 112 -15.54 8.58 14.77
CA ARG A 112 -16.39 8.22 13.63
C ARG A 112 -16.09 6.82 13.12
N GLU A 113 -17.12 6.01 12.90
CA GLU A 113 -17.02 4.62 12.42
C GLU A 113 -16.11 3.72 13.29
N ALA A 114 -16.03 4.06 14.58
CA ALA A 114 -15.17 3.42 15.57
C ALA A 114 -13.67 3.49 15.28
N TYR A 115 -13.24 4.31 14.34
CA TYR A 115 -11.82 4.59 14.11
C TYR A 115 -11.26 5.49 15.22
N PRO A 116 -9.96 5.30 15.60
CA PRO A 116 -9.31 6.21 16.55
C PRO A 116 -9.12 7.60 15.93
N GLY A 117 -8.95 8.63 16.76
CA GLY A 117 -8.83 10.02 16.32
C GLY A 117 -7.65 10.30 15.39
N ASP A 118 -6.62 9.46 15.42
CA ASP A 118 -5.42 9.60 14.58
C ASP A 118 -5.46 8.75 13.30
N ILE A 119 -6.63 8.28 12.87
CA ILE A 119 -6.78 7.45 11.68
C ILE A 119 -6.25 8.14 10.41
N PHE A 120 -6.43 9.46 10.28
CA PHE A 120 -5.86 10.22 9.17
C PHE A 120 -4.34 10.12 9.14
N TYR A 121 -3.70 10.23 10.30
CA TYR A 121 -2.24 10.15 10.44
C TYR A 121 -1.69 8.75 10.08
N LEU A 122 -2.48 7.69 10.25
CA LEU A 122 -2.11 6.34 9.81
C LEU A 122 -1.66 6.31 8.34
N HIS A 123 -2.40 6.95 7.45
CA HIS A 123 -2.16 6.95 6.02
C HIS A 123 -1.30 8.14 5.57
N SER A 124 -1.42 9.31 6.20
CA SER A 124 -0.60 10.46 5.81
C SER A 124 0.89 10.21 6.06
N ARG A 125 1.27 9.68 7.22
CA ARG A 125 2.67 9.35 7.52
C ARG A 125 3.24 8.21 6.66
N LEU A 126 2.39 7.41 6.03
CA LEU A 126 2.80 6.37 5.08
C LEU A 126 2.98 6.97 3.68
N LEU A 127 1.95 7.65 3.17
CA LEU A 127 1.89 8.10 1.78
C LEU A 127 2.80 9.29 1.50
N GLU A 128 3.02 10.17 2.49
CA GLU A 128 3.96 11.30 2.37
C GLU A 128 5.44 10.87 2.27
N ARG A 129 5.74 9.61 2.52
CA ARG A 129 7.08 9.04 2.28
C ARG A 129 7.36 8.81 0.79
N SER A 130 6.34 8.86 -0.05
CA SER A 130 6.47 8.77 -1.51
C SER A 130 6.88 10.13 -2.06
N VAL A 131 8.08 10.20 -2.62
CA VAL A 131 8.72 11.48 -2.96
C VAL A 131 9.70 11.29 -4.13
N LYS A 132 9.98 12.37 -4.85
CA LYS A 132 11.12 12.47 -5.76
C LYS A 132 12.24 13.23 -5.05
N LEU A 133 13.36 12.57 -4.81
CA LEU A 133 14.53 13.19 -4.18
C LEU A 133 15.24 14.13 -5.16
N GLY A 134 15.81 15.22 -4.62
CA GLY A 134 16.68 16.09 -5.37
C GLY A 134 17.99 15.40 -5.76
N GLU A 135 18.69 15.96 -6.73
CA GLU A 135 19.96 15.40 -7.23
C GLU A 135 21.02 15.25 -6.13
N SER A 136 21.06 16.17 -5.17
CA SER A 136 21.98 16.13 -4.03
C SER A 136 21.77 14.90 -3.13
N LEU A 137 20.60 14.28 -3.19
CA LEU A 137 20.24 13.07 -2.44
C LEU A 137 20.17 11.81 -3.34
N GLY A 138 20.68 11.89 -4.57
CA GLY A 138 20.76 10.79 -5.51
C GLY A 138 19.63 10.71 -6.53
N GLY A 139 18.60 11.54 -6.44
CA GLY A 139 17.54 11.66 -7.45
C GLY A 139 16.58 10.47 -7.54
N GLY A 140 16.59 9.55 -6.58
CA GLY A 140 15.66 8.43 -6.53
C GLY A 140 14.22 8.87 -6.26
N SER A 141 13.25 7.97 -6.47
CA SER A 141 11.84 8.29 -6.27
C SER A 141 11.03 7.10 -5.77
N ILE A 142 9.92 7.40 -5.11
CA ILE A 142 8.84 6.44 -4.85
C ILE A 142 7.55 7.01 -5.40
N THR A 143 6.90 6.22 -6.27
CA THR A 143 5.53 6.45 -6.72
C THR A 143 4.62 5.43 -6.06
N ALA A 144 3.62 5.88 -5.32
CA ALA A 144 2.68 5.03 -4.64
C ALA A 144 1.35 4.93 -5.38
N LEU A 145 0.83 3.71 -5.46
CA LEU A 145 -0.54 3.42 -5.90
C LEU A 145 -1.33 2.87 -4.70
N PRO A 146 -1.94 3.75 -3.90
CA PRO A 146 -2.79 3.32 -2.81
C PRO A 146 -4.15 2.86 -3.33
N ILE A 147 -4.56 1.66 -2.90
CA ILE A 147 -5.88 1.12 -3.24
C ILE A 147 -6.77 1.24 -2.02
N VAL A 148 -7.98 1.72 -2.24
CA VAL A 148 -9.03 1.77 -1.22
C VAL A 148 -10.31 1.13 -1.76
N GLU A 149 -11.11 0.57 -0.85
CA GLU A 149 -12.43 0.03 -1.17
C GLU A 149 -13.47 1.10 -0.90
N THR A 150 -14.42 1.21 -1.83
CA THR A 150 -15.64 2.00 -1.64
C THR A 150 -16.83 1.05 -1.56
N GLN A 151 -17.86 1.44 -0.81
CA GLN A 151 -19.15 0.75 -0.80
C GLN A 151 -20.11 1.48 -1.72
N ALA A 152 -20.66 0.76 -2.70
CA ALA A 152 -21.60 1.30 -3.69
C ALA A 152 -21.09 2.58 -4.41
N GLY A 153 -19.77 2.70 -4.60
CA GLY A 153 -19.16 3.87 -5.25
C GLY A 153 -19.13 5.14 -4.40
N ASP A 154 -19.39 5.03 -3.09
CA ASP A 154 -19.35 6.19 -2.17
C ASP A 154 -17.92 6.59 -1.86
N ILE A 155 -17.40 7.56 -2.60
CA ILE A 155 -16.09 8.18 -2.36
C ILE A 155 -16.10 9.17 -1.19
N SER A 156 -17.28 9.51 -0.65
CA SER A 156 -17.41 10.38 0.52
C SER A 156 -17.24 9.63 1.85
N ALA A 157 -17.08 8.31 1.80
CA ALA A 157 -16.78 7.50 2.98
C ALA A 157 -15.46 7.92 3.64
N TYR A 158 -15.32 7.60 4.92
CA TYR A 158 -14.26 8.19 5.76
C TYR A 158 -12.85 7.90 5.25
N ILE A 159 -12.52 6.64 4.99
CA ILE A 159 -11.17 6.28 4.55
C ILE A 159 -10.86 6.73 3.10
N PRO A 160 -11.75 6.54 2.11
CA PRO A 160 -11.53 7.09 0.78
C PRO A 160 -11.29 8.60 0.78
N THR A 161 -12.09 9.37 1.51
CA THR A 161 -11.94 10.83 1.64
C THR A 161 -10.56 11.21 2.18
N ASN A 162 -10.08 10.51 3.21
CA ASN A 162 -8.76 10.75 3.79
C ASN A 162 -7.66 10.49 2.75
N VAL A 163 -7.71 9.38 2.06
CA VAL A 163 -6.68 9.02 1.06
C VAL A 163 -6.68 10.00 -0.11
N ILE A 164 -7.86 10.40 -0.62
CA ILE A 164 -7.97 11.41 -1.68
C ILE A 164 -7.31 12.73 -1.25
N SER A 165 -7.53 13.17 -0.01
CA SER A 165 -6.96 14.44 0.48
C SER A 165 -5.45 14.38 0.73
N ILE A 166 -4.89 13.20 0.99
CA ILE A 166 -3.45 13.00 1.19
C ILE A 166 -2.72 12.94 -0.16
N THR A 167 -3.32 12.28 -1.15
CA THR A 167 -2.71 12.04 -2.45
C THR A 167 -2.93 13.20 -3.42
N ASP A 168 -2.06 13.31 -4.42
CA ASP A 168 -2.24 14.23 -5.57
C ASP A 168 -3.23 13.65 -6.60
N GLY A 169 -3.77 12.47 -6.33
CA GLY A 169 -4.71 11.77 -7.20
C GLY A 169 -6.13 12.33 -7.13
N GLN A 170 -6.93 11.99 -8.10
CA GLN A 170 -8.35 12.31 -8.20
C GLN A 170 -9.21 11.05 -8.26
#